data_fb14ef6f0bcb77dec07358a319d8d615
#
_entry.id   fb14ef6f0bcb77dec07358a319d8d615
#
_cell.length_a   1.000
_cell.length_b   1.000
_cell.length_c   1.000
_cell.angle_alpha   90.00
_cell.angle_beta   90.00
_cell.angle_gamma   90.00
#
_symmetry.space_group_name_H-M   'P 1'
#
loop_
_entity.id
_entity.type
_entity.pdbx_description
1 polymer ?
#
loop_
_entity_poly.entity_id
_entity_poly.type
_entity_poly.pdbx_seq_one_letter_code
_entity_poly.pdbx_strand_id
1 'polypeptide(L)'
;MKSISLLSILLLLLFTGCRSTKPAAGASSSGDTSPVHVTDSVPAQLDFSNPATWLIGYFDPGRLSQEPYSSWYIKGYDDYQYNTAAVNLLMDMNKTGISIKIVMGTWCSDSRREVPRLMRILDLWQFPLSGVTFIGVDDAKRSPVGDYDKLDIQRVPTIIIYKNNIEAGRIIENPVTSLEQDMVNILGRNE
;
A
#
# COMPACT_ATOMS: atom_id res chain seq x y z
N MET A 1 -1.70 49.90 -20.32
CA MET A 1 -1.44 51.08 -19.48
C MET A 1 -1.82 50.77 -18.05
N LYS A 2 -0.90 51.16 -17.10
CA LYS A 2 -0.93 51.03 -15.64
C LYS A 2 -0.41 49.66 -15.14
N SER A 3 0.86 49.45 -14.85
CA SER A 3 1.83 50.05 -13.93
C SER A 3 1.60 49.77 -12.46
N ILE A 4 2.53 48.93 -11.91
CA ILE A 4 3.39 49.12 -10.73
C ILE A 4 2.69 48.92 -9.36
N SER A 5 3.20 48.02 -8.51
CA SER A 5 3.98 48.42 -7.35
C SER A 5 4.69 47.24 -6.68
N LEU A 6 6.00 47.30 -6.64
CA LEU A 6 6.92 46.61 -5.73
C LEU A 6 6.71 47.14 -4.31
N LEU A 7 6.73 46.27 -3.31
CA LEU A 7 7.11 46.65 -1.95
C LEU A 7 7.98 45.56 -1.31
N SER A 8 9.29 45.81 -1.36
CA SER A 8 10.31 45.16 -0.56
C SER A 8 10.17 45.57 0.89
N ILE A 9 10.09 44.63 1.82
CA ILE A 9 10.36 44.89 3.24
C ILE A 9 11.50 43.99 3.68
N LEU A 10 12.65 44.62 3.80
CA LEU A 10 13.88 44.12 4.42
C LEU A 10 13.74 44.27 5.95
N LEU A 11 13.72 43.15 6.69
CA LEU A 11 13.78 43.21 8.16
C LEU A 11 15.07 42.56 8.64
N LEU A 12 15.98 43.46 9.01
CA LEU A 12 17.25 43.20 9.72
C LEU A 12 16.92 42.93 11.20
N LEU A 13 17.28 41.82 11.77
CA LEU A 13 17.31 41.64 13.23
C LEU A 13 18.67 41.15 13.70
N LEU A 14 19.18 41.92 14.61
CA LEU A 14 20.48 41.96 15.23
C LEU A 14 20.75 40.73 16.13
N PHE A 15 21.97 40.23 16.04
CA PHE A 15 22.58 39.34 16.99
C PHE A 15 22.87 40.05 18.31
N THR A 16 22.39 39.50 19.43
CA THR A 16 22.94 39.79 20.73
C THR A 16 23.48 38.50 21.35
N GLY A 17 24.79 38.48 21.50
CA GLY A 17 25.49 37.41 22.18
C GLY A 17 25.26 37.46 23.69
N CYS A 18 25.24 36.31 24.32
CA CYS A 18 25.40 36.19 25.79
C CYS A 18 26.54 35.24 26.13
N ARG A 19 27.33 35.74 26.99
CA ARG A 19 28.65 35.34 27.50
C ARG A 19 28.57 34.09 28.37
N SER A 20 29.54 33.20 28.16
CA SER A 20 29.95 32.13 29.03
C SER A 20 30.34 32.58 30.44
N THR A 21 29.86 31.91 31.47
CA THR A 21 30.50 31.88 32.79
C THR A 21 30.54 30.43 33.26
N LYS A 22 31.77 29.97 33.49
CA LYS A 22 32.13 28.70 34.14
C LYS A 22 32.27 28.97 35.64
N PRO A 23 31.79 28.10 36.52
CA PRO A 23 32.38 27.92 37.83
C PRO A 23 32.97 26.51 38.02
N ALA A 24 33.94 26.51 38.89
CA ALA A 24 34.88 25.44 39.20
C ALA A 24 34.34 24.31 40.07
N ALA A 25 35.07 23.22 39.93
CA ALA A 25 35.27 22.02 40.72
C ALA A 25 34.66 21.92 42.14
N GLY A 26 34.06 20.74 42.41
CA GLY A 26 33.79 20.25 43.77
C GLY A 26 33.21 18.86 43.79
N ALA A 27 34.03 17.90 44.25
CA ALA A 27 33.70 16.68 44.97
C ALA A 27 33.05 15.48 44.26
N SER A 28 33.85 14.45 44.20
CA SER A 28 33.57 13.02 43.98
C SER A 28 32.39 12.48 44.78
N SER A 29 31.49 11.76 44.07
CA SER A 29 30.78 10.64 44.67
C SER A 29 30.72 9.54 43.63
N SER A 30 31.29 8.40 43.97
CA SER A 30 31.26 7.14 43.24
C SER A 30 29.81 6.65 43.16
N GLY A 31 29.19 6.84 42.00
CA GLY A 31 27.91 6.24 41.62
C GLY A 31 28.20 5.12 40.63
N ASP A 32 27.88 3.91 41.05
CA ASP A 32 27.89 2.68 40.28
C ASP A 32 27.01 2.86 39.04
N THR A 33 27.64 3.13 37.91
CA THR A 33 26.98 3.13 36.57
C THR A 33 27.11 1.75 35.99
N SER A 34 26.22 0.85 36.40
CA SER A 34 25.91 -0.33 35.60
C SER A 34 25.48 0.10 34.19
N PRO A 35 26.06 -0.43 33.13
CA PRO A 35 25.62 -0.10 31.78
C PRO A 35 24.16 -0.52 31.64
N VAL A 36 23.28 0.45 31.38
CA VAL A 36 21.93 0.17 30.92
C VAL A 36 22.07 -0.55 29.58
N HIS A 37 21.89 -1.86 29.63
CA HIS A 37 21.74 -2.67 28.44
C HIS A 37 20.44 -2.23 27.78
N VAL A 38 20.52 -1.29 26.83
CA VAL A 38 19.44 -1.04 25.90
C VAL A 38 19.39 -2.29 25.02
N THR A 39 18.55 -3.23 25.40
CA THR A 39 18.14 -4.29 24.49
C THR A 39 17.38 -3.60 23.37
N ASP A 40 18.03 -3.40 22.22
CA ASP A 40 17.35 -3.19 20.96
C ASP A 40 16.44 -4.40 20.76
N SER A 41 15.22 -4.29 21.25
CA SER A 41 14.16 -5.23 20.92
C SER A 41 13.87 -5.05 19.44
N VAL A 42 14.47 -5.90 18.62
CA VAL A 42 14.02 -6.07 17.24
C VAL A 42 12.49 -6.24 17.30
N PRO A 43 11.71 -5.39 16.63
CA PRO A 43 10.27 -5.53 16.62
C PRO A 43 9.93 -6.98 16.27
N ALA A 44 9.13 -7.64 17.12
CA ALA A 44 8.72 -9.02 16.88
C ALA A 44 8.14 -9.09 15.46
N GLN A 45 8.79 -9.85 14.58
CA GLN A 45 8.33 -10.00 13.21
C GLN A 45 6.90 -10.55 13.27
N LEU A 46 5.95 -9.79 12.73
CA LEU A 46 4.54 -10.15 12.77
C LEU A 46 4.32 -11.50 12.07
N ASP A 47 3.75 -12.42 12.82
CA ASP A 47 3.43 -13.75 12.35
C ASP A 47 2.06 -13.76 11.66
N PHE A 48 2.08 -13.64 10.33
CA PHE A 48 0.87 -13.72 9.51
C PHE A 48 0.30 -15.15 9.39
N SER A 49 0.93 -16.17 9.97
CA SER A 49 0.30 -17.49 10.13
C SER A 49 -0.76 -17.48 11.23
N ASN A 50 -0.72 -16.49 12.14
CA ASN A 50 -1.71 -16.32 13.20
C ASN A 50 -3.05 -15.84 12.61
N PRO A 51 -4.15 -16.62 12.73
CA PRO A 51 -5.48 -16.25 12.23
C PRO A 51 -6.01 -14.90 12.74
N ALA A 52 -5.55 -14.44 13.91
CA ALA A 52 -5.93 -13.14 14.46
C ALA A 52 -5.45 -11.95 13.59
N THR A 53 -4.50 -12.18 12.69
CA THR A 53 -4.00 -11.17 11.75
C THR A 53 -4.68 -11.24 10.38
N TRP A 54 -5.65 -12.12 10.18
CA TRP A 54 -6.29 -12.28 8.89
C TRP A 54 -7.46 -11.32 8.74
N LEU A 55 -7.53 -10.64 7.60
CA LEU A 55 -8.73 -9.93 7.19
C LEU A 55 -9.66 -10.92 6.50
N ILE A 56 -10.90 -11.03 6.98
CA ILE A 56 -11.89 -12.00 6.49
C ILE A 56 -13.17 -11.25 6.09
N GLY A 57 -13.74 -11.61 4.94
CA GLY A 57 -14.93 -10.93 4.40
C GLY A 57 -14.60 -9.65 3.66
N TYR A 58 -15.60 -8.78 3.48
CA TYR A 58 -15.37 -7.47 2.89
C TYR A 58 -14.56 -6.58 3.82
N PHE A 59 -13.57 -5.87 3.28
CA PHE A 59 -12.80 -4.90 4.05
C PHE A 59 -12.40 -3.69 3.21
N ASP A 60 -12.14 -2.58 3.88
CA ASP A 60 -11.63 -1.35 3.27
C ASP A 60 -10.13 -1.50 2.97
N PRO A 61 -9.67 -1.21 1.74
CA PRO A 61 -8.25 -1.29 1.38
C PRO A 61 -7.33 -0.41 2.24
N GLY A 62 -7.84 0.69 2.82
CA GLY A 62 -7.10 1.52 3.76
C GLY A 62 -6.61 0.77 5.00
N ARG A 63 -7.20 -0.39 5.33
CA ARG A 63 -6.69 -1.27 6.39
C ARG A 63 -5.29 -1.80 6.09
N LEU A 64 -4.93 -1.98 4.83
CA LEU A 64 -3.62 -2.49 4.44
C LEU A 64 -2.49 -1.48 4.66
N SER A 65 -2.80 -0.18 4.69
CA SER A 65 -1.82 0.86 5.02
C SER A 65 -1.66 1.11 6.53
N GLN A 66 -2.35 0.33 7.37
CA GLN A 66 -2.26 0.40 8.82
C GLN A 66 -1.56 -0.84 9.39
N GLU A 67 -1.04 -0.72 10.63
CA GLU A 67 -0.52 -1.89 11.32
C GLU A 67 -1.62 -2.96 11.50
N PRO A 68 -1.28 -4.23 11.36
CA PRO A 68 0.06 -4.82 11.19
C PRO A 68 0.50 -4.98 9.71
N TYR A 69 -0.24 -4.45 8.74
CA TYR A 69 -0.04 -4.73 7.30
C TYR A 69 0.87 -3.70 6.61
N SER A 70 0.97 -2.50 7.18
CA SER A 70 1.63 -1.33 6.57
C SER A 70 3.05 -1.61 6.10
N SER A 71 3.82 -2.39 6.87
CA SER A 71 5.23 -2.67 6.58
C SER A 71 5.46 -3.33 5.22
N TRP A 72 4.67 -4.34 4.87
CA TRP A 72 4.78 -5.00 3.57
C TRP A 72 3.98 -4.29 2.48
N TYR A 73 2.86 -3.64 2.86
CA TYR A 73 1.99 -2.98 1.90
C TYR A 73 2.65 -1.73 1.31
N ILE A 74 3.14 -0.83 2.16
CA ILE A 74 3.81 0.41 1.73
C ILE A 74 5.07 0.07 0.91
N LYS A 75 5.90 -0.86 1.42
CA LYS A 75 7.09 -1.27 0.69
C LYS A 75 6.76 -1.86 -0.69
N GLY A 76 5.79 -2.75 -0.78
CA GLY A 76 5.39 -3.37 -2.04
C GLY A 76 4.80 -2.39 -3.04
N TYR A 77 4.09 -1.36 -2.55
CA TYR A 77 3.54 -0.27 -3.34
C TYR A 77 4.65 0.66 -3.88
N ASP A 78 5.55 1.12 -3.02
CA ASP A 78 6.57 2.11 -3.38
C ASP A 78 7.68 1.53 -4.26
N ASP A 79 8.10 0.30 -3.97
CA ASP A 79 9.22 -0.34 -4.68
C ASP A 79 8.82 -0.94 -6.04
N TYR A 80 7.53 -0.99 -6.37
CA TYR A 80 7.09 -1.66 -7.59
C TYR A 80 7.56 -0.94 -8.86
N GLN A 81 8.35 -1.65 -9.67
CA GLN A 81 8.79 -1.19 -10.99
C GLN A 81 7.80 -1.69 -12.05
N TYR A 82 6.91 -0.81 -12.47
CA TYR A 82 5.85 -1.13 -13.42
C TYR A 82 6.28 -0.94 -14.88
N ASN A 83 5.60 -1.63 -15.79
CA ASN A 83 5.75 -1.44 -17.23
C ASN A 83 5.02 -0.16 -17.66
N THR A 84 5.77 0.89 -17.87
CA THR A 84 5.24 2.22 -18.25
C THR A 84 4.41 2.18 -19.52
N ALA A 85 4.81 1.38 -20.51
CA ALA A 85 4.06 1.28 -21.77
C ALA A 85 2.65 0.70 -21.55
N ALA A 86 2.55 -0.36 -20.73
CA ALA A 86 1.26 -0.97 -20.41
C ALA A 86 0.39 -0.06 -19.54
N VAL A 87 0.99 0.67 -18.57
CA VAL A 87 0.25 1.66 -17.77
C VAL A 87 -0.31 2.77 -18.67
N ASN A 88 0.47 3.28 -19.63
CA ASN A 88 -0.02 4.29 -20.58
C ASN A 88 -1.22 3.77 -21.38
N LEU A 89 -1.18 2.50 -21.84
CA LEU A 89 -2.33 1.90 -22.51
C LEU A 89 -3.56 1.84 -21.60
N LEU A 90 -3.40 1.48 -20.32
CA LEU A 90 -4.50 1.51 -19.36
C LEU A 90 -5.07 2.93 -19.18
N MET A 91 -4.21 3.95 -19.12
CA MET A 91 -4.64 5.35 -18.96
C MET A 91 -5.54 5.80 -20.12
N ASP A 92 -5.30 5.33 -21.33
CA ASP A 92 -6.09 5.65 -22.53
C ASP A 92 -7.43 4.86 -22.60
N MET A 93 -7.60 3.80 -21.79
CA MET A 93 -8.81 2.99 -21.78
C MET A 93 -9.98 3.68 -21.08
N ASN A 94 -11.17 3.51 -21.64
CA ASN A 94 -12.42 3.93 -21.00
C ASN A 94 -12.72 3.05 -19.77
N LYS A 95 -12.83 3.66 -18.60
CA LYS A 95 -13.08 2.99 -17.31
C LYS A 95 -14.56 2.68 -17.05
N THR A 96 -15.46 3.19 -17.91
CA THR A 96 -16.91 3.02 -17.74
C THR A 96 -17.30 1.54 -17.76
N GLY A 97 -18.08 1.13 -16.78
CA GLY A 97 -18.53 -0.26 -16.64
C GLY A 97 -17.48 -1.24 -16.14
N ILE A 98 -16.25 -0.80 -15.86
CA ILE A 98 -15.22 -1.66 -15.27
C ILE A 98 -15.39 -1.71 -13.75
N SER A 99 -15.30 -2.92 -13.18
CA SER A 99 -15.14 -3.15 -11.76
C SER A 99 -14.15 -4.28 -11.49
N ILE A 100 -13.51 -4.24 -10.34
CA ILE A 100 -12.44 -5.18 -9.98
C ILE A 100 -12.76 -5.79 -8.62
N LYS A 101 -12.73 -7.13 -8.52
CA LYS A 101 -12.74 -7.83 -7.23
C LYS A 101 -11.37 -8.41 -6.95
N ILE A 102 -10.87 -8.17 -5.76
CA ILE A 102 -9.58 -8.67 -5.27
C ILE A 102 -9.87 -9.62 -4.13
N VAL A 103 -9.68 -10.92 -4.37
CA VAL A 103 -9.76 -11.94 -3.33
C VAL A 103 -8.36 -12.25 -2.85
N MET A 104 -8.11 -12.08 -1.55
CA MET A 104 -6.76 -12.20 -0.99
C MET A 104 -6.74 -12.79 0.41
N GLY A 105 -5.62 -13.41 0.79
CA GLY A 105 -5.32 -13.75 2.16
C GLY A 105 -4.17 -12.91 2.69
N THR A 106 -4.32 -12.21 3.81
CA THR A 106 -3.20 -11.46 4.43
C THR A 106 -2.06 -12.36 4.91
N TRP A 107 -2.35 -13.63 5.13
CA TRP A 107 -1.38 -14.70 5.41
C TRP A 107 -0.56 -15.12 4.17
N CYS A 108 -1.10 -14.95 2.96
CA CYS A 108 -0.50 -15.42 1.71
C CYS A 108 0.61 -14.46 1.25
N SER A 109 1.81 -14.99 1.00
CA SER A 109 2.96 -14.22 0.52
C SER A 109 2.73 -13.61 -0.86
N ASP A 110 2.05 -14.34 -1.75
CA ASP A 110 1.72 -13.84 -3.09
C ASP A 110 0.72 -12.69 -3.02
N SER A 111 -0.29 -12.78 -2.15
CA SER A 111 -1.21 -11.67 -1.89
C SER A 111 -0.48 -10.43 -1.38
N ARG A 112 0.44 -10.60 -0.41
CA ARG A 112 1.23 -9.49 0.12
C ARG A 112 2.20 -8.89 -0.91
N ARG A 113 2.59 -9.66 -1.93
CA ARG A 113 3.43 -9.17 -3.03
C ARG A 113 2.60 -8.46 -4.09
N GLU A 114 1.54 -9.09 -4.58
CA GLU A 114 0.85 -8.62 -5.79
C GLU A 114 -0.21 -7.54 -5.51
N VAL A 115 -0.86 -7.56 -4.33
CA VAL A 115 -1.91 -6.59 -4.03
C VAL A 115 -1.40 -5.15 -3.94
N PRO A 116 -0.30 -4.83 -3.23
CA PRO A 116 0.22 -3.46 -3.22
C PRO A 116 0.69 -3.00 -4.61
N ARG A 117 1.25 -3.89 -5.43
CA ARG A 117 1.63 -3.61 -6.82
C ARG A 117 0.43 -3.24 -7.68
N LEU A 118 -0.66 -4.02 -7.56
CA LEU A 118 -1.92 -3.71 -8.22
C LEU A 118 -2.46 -2.36 -7.80
N MET A 119 -2.45 -2.05 -6.50
CA MET A 119 -2.91 -0.75 -6.01
C MET A 119 -2.09 0.40 -6.60
N ARG A 120 -0.77 0.22 -6.75
CA ARG A 120 0.08 1.20 -7.45
C ARG A 120 -0.35 1.42 -8.89
N ILE A 121 -0.69 0.34 -9.61
CA ILE A 121 -1.18 0.43 -11.01
C ILE A 121 -2.53 1.14 -11.05
N LEU A 122 -3.47 0.80 -10.15
CA LEU A 122 -4.79 1.41 -10.09
C LEU A 122 -4.72 2.92 -9.83
N ASP A 123 -3.81 3.36 -8.96
CA ASP A 123 -3.57 4.78 -8.69
C ASP A 123 -2.97 5.49 -9.91
N LEU A 124 -1.98 4.90 -10.58
CA LEU A 124 -1.41 5.44 -11.81
C LEU A 124 -2.47 5.53 -12.91
N TRP A 125 -3.29 4.51 -13.05
CA TRP A 125 -4.43 4.48 -13.97
C TRP A 125 -5.55 5.46 -13.57
N GLN A 126 -5.51 6.00 -12.33
CA GLN A 126 -6.59 6.81 -11.74
C GLN A 126 -7.93 6.06 -11.76
N PHE A 127 -7.89 4.77 -11.45
CA PHE A 127 -9.08 3.95 -11.36
C PHE A 127 -9.83 4.24 -10.04
N PRO A 128 -11.16 4.51 -10.07
CA PRO A 128 -11.89 4.87 -8.86
C PRO A 128 -11.97 3.69 -7.88
N LEU A 129 -11.58 3.89 -6.62
CA LEU A 129 -11.66 2.86 -5.58
C LEU A 129 -13.09 2.37 -5.33
N SER A 130 -14.09 3.17 -5.64
CA SER A 130 -15.50 2.74 -5.60
C SER A 130 -15.83 1.60 -6.58
N GLY A 131 -14.99 1.40 -7.60
CA GLY A 131 -15.07 0.28 -8.53
C GLY A 131 -14.27 -0.95 -8.08
N VAL A 132 -13.62 -0.91 -6.90
CA VAL A 132 -12.79 -2.00 -6.38
C VAL A 132 -13.42 -2.61 -5.14
N THR A 133 -13.53 -3.93 -5.11
CA THR A 133 -14.03 -4.68 -3.95
C THR A 133 -12.95 -5.62 -3.42
N PHE A 134 -12.66 -5.54 -2.12
CA PHE A 134 -11.74 -6.44 -1.44
C PHE A 134 -12.48 -7.49 -0.65
N ILE A 135 -12.06 -8.74 -0.80
CA ILE A 135 -12.57 -9.91 -0.08
C ILE A 135 -11.39 -10.64 0.54
N GLY A 136 -11.35 -10.67 1.86
CA GLY A 136 -10.39 -11.44 2.63
C GLY A 136 -10.85 -12.87 2.85
N VAL A 137 -9.90 -13.81 2.85
CA VAL A 137 -10.16 -15.24 3.02
C VAL A 137 -9.24 -15.87 4.08
N ASP A 138 -9.72 -16.97 4.67
CA ASP A 138 -8.91 -17.84 5.53
C ASP A 138 -7.92 -18.69 4.70
N ASP A 139 -7.09 -19.50 5.36
CA ASP A 139 -6.10 -20.37 4.72
C ASP A 139 -6.73 -21.50 3.87
N ALA A 140 -7.95 -21.87 4.18
CA ALA A 140 -8.77 -22.75 3.34
C ALA A 140 -9.47 -22.01 2.19
N LYS A 141 -9.17 -20.72 2.00
CA LYS A 141 -9.73 -19.82 0.98
C LYS A 141 -11.25 -19.64 1.09
N ARG A 142 -11.78 -19.63 2.31
CA ARG A 142 -13.21 -19.40 2.60
C ARG A 142 -13.45 -17.98 3.05
N SER A 143 -14.60 -17.45 2.72
CA SER A 143 -15.06 -16.13 3.16
C SER A 143 -16.54 -16.17 3.51
N PRO A 144 -17.01 -15.40 4.53
CA PRO A 144 -18.43 -15.34 4.89
C PRO A 144 -19.24 -14.44 3.95
N VAL A 145 -18.66 -14.00 2.83
CA VAL A 145 -19.32 -13.14 1.85
C VAL A 145 -20.40 -13.91 1.10
N GLY A 146 -21.59 -13.33 0.95
CA GLY A 146 -22.67 -13.93 0.16
C GLY A 146 -22.24 -14.16 -1.29
N ASP A 147 -22.69 -15.28 -1.87
CA ASP A 147 -22.34 -15.69 -3.24
C ASP A 147 -20.83 -15.90 -3.50
N TYR A 148 -20.02 -16.00 -2.44
CA TYR A 148 -18.57 -16.20 -2.55
C TYR A 148 -18.21 -17.44 -3.37
N ASP A 149 -18.93 -18.54 -3.18
CA ASP A 149 -18.69 -19.82 -3.88
C ASP A 149 -18.81 -19.69 -5.39
N LYS A 150 -19.62 -18.73 -5.88
CA LYS A 150 -19.76 -18.44 -7.32
C LYS A 150 -18.51 -17.82 -7.93
N LEU A 151 -17.58 -17.30 -7.12
CA LEU A 151 -16.33 -16.73 -7.60
C LEU A 151 -15.31 -17.81 -7.99
N ASP A 152 -15.52 -19.05 -7.58
CA ASP A 152 -14.64 -20.20 -7.88
C ASP A 152 -13.16 -19.91 -7.59
N ILE A 153 -12.86 -19.55 -6.32
CA ILE A 153 -11.52 -19.15 -5.90
C ILE A 153 -10.71 -20.39 -5.50
N GLN A 154 -9.74 -20.74 -6.33
CA GLN A 154 -8.82 -21.85 -6.09
C GLN A 154 -7.53 -21.40 -5.42
N ARG A 155 -7.06 -20.16 -5.73
CA ARG A 155 -5.79 -19.60 -5.27
C ARG A 155 -5.93 -18.11 -4.96
N VAL A 156 -5.00 -17.57 -4.18
CA VAL A 156 -4.97 -16.15 -3.83
C VAL A 156 -3.56 -15.55 -3.97
N PRO A 157 -3.47 -14.27 -4.41
CA PRO A 157 -4.58 -13.44 -4.78
C PRO A 157 -5.26 -13.87 -6.08
N THR A 158 -6.56 -13.63 -6.19
CA THR A 158 -7.28 -13.67 -7.46
C THR A 158 -7.87 -12.30 -7.72
N ILE A 159 -7.46 -11.68 -8.82
CA ILE A 159 -7.93 -10.37 -9.29
C ILE A 159 -8.90 -10.63 -10.43
N ILE A 160 -10.19 -10.35 -10.21
CA ILE A 160 -11.25 -10.58 -11.20
C ILE A 160 -11.66 -9.24 -11.77
N ILE A 161 -11.57 -9.09 -13.09
CA ILE A 161 -11.91 -7.87 -13.81
C ILE A 161 -13.23 -8.09 -14.52
N TYR A 162 -14.17 -7.19 -14.29
CA TYR A 162 -15.48 -7.19 -14.92
C TYR A 162 -15.61 -6.00 -15.87
N LYS A 163 -16.31 -6.20 -16.97
CA LYS A 163 -16.79 -5.14 -17.88
C LYS A 163 -18.30 -5.30 -18.04
N ASN A 164 -19.07 -4.27 -17.66
CA ASN A 164 -20.54 -4.29 -17.68
C ASN A 164 -21.15 -5.47 -16.90
N ASN A 165 -20.59 -5.76 -15.70
CA ASN A 165 -20.96 -6.85 -14.79
C ASN A 165 -20.70 -8.27 -15.33
N ILE A 166 -20.02 -8.41 -16.48
CA ILE A 166 -19.58 -9.69 -17.04
C ILE A 166 -18.07 -9.83 -16.74
N GLU A 167 -17.64 -10.99 -16.28
CA GLU A 167 -16.22 -11.23 -16.10
C GLU A 167 -15.48 -11.19 -17.43
N ALA A 168 -14.59 -10.22 -17.57
CA ALA A 168 -13.72 -10.07 -18.73
C ALA A 168 -12.50 -11.00 -18.65
N GLY A 169 -12.05 -11.28 -17.43
CA GLY A 169 -10.95 -12.19 -17.14
C GLY A 169 -10.43 -12.02 -15.72
N ARG A 170 -9.44 -12.84 -15.37
CA ARG A 170 -8.82 -12.81 -14.03
C ARG A 170 -7.32 -13.07 -14.07
N ILE A 171 -6.62 -12.56 -13.06
CA ILE A 171 -5.22 -12.85 -12.80
C ILE A 171 -5.17 -13.66 -11.51
N ILE A 172 -4.53 -14.83 -11.54
CA ILE A 172 -4.48 -15.78 -10.42
C ILE A 172 -3.05 -15.90 -9.93
N GLU A 173 -2.81 -15.66 -8.65
CA GLU A 173 -1.52 -15.65 -7.95
C GLU A 173 -0.51 -14.68 -8.56
N ASN A 174 -0.01 -14.98 -9.73
CA ASN A 174 1.01 -14.19 -10.43
C ASN A 174 0.51 -13.79 -11.81
N PRO A 175 0.87 -12.61 -12.30
CA PRO A 175 0.61 -12.27 -13.70
C PRO A 175 1.44 -13.18 -14.64
N VAL A 176 0.94 -13.38 -15.85
CA VAL A 176 1.66 -14.12 -16.91
C VAL A 176 2.82 -13.28 -17.46
N THR A 177 2.59 -11.97 -17.60
CA THR A 177 3.61 -11.02 -18.11
C THR A 177 3.96 -10.01 -17.03
N SER A 178 3.08 -9.07 -16.78
CA SER A 178 3.06 -8.14 -15.65
C SER A 178 1.60 -7.81 -15.35
N LEU A 179 1.31 -7.29 -14.15
CA LEU A 179 -0.07 -6.99 -13.75
C LEU A 179 -0.75 -6.06 -14.74
N GLU A 180 -0.11 -4.95 -15.08
CA GLU A 180 -0.64 -3.95 -16.00
C GLU A 180 -0.79 -4.47 -17.43
N GLN A 181 0.15 -5.31 -17.89
CA GLN A 181 0.05 -5.89 -19.22
C GLN A 181 -1.09 -6.93 -19.31
N ASP A 182 -1.23 -7.75 -18.28
CA ASP A 182 -2.32 -8.72 -18.21
C ASP A 182 -3.68 -8.02 -18.11
N MET A 183 -3.77 -6.89 -17.37
CA MET A 183 -4.97 -6.04 -17.34
C MET A 183 -5.30 -5.48 -18.73
N VAL A 184 -4.30 -4.95 -19.46
CA VAL A 184 -4.46 -4.48 -20.85
C VAL A 184 -4.99 -5.61 -21.71
N ASN A 185 -4.39 -6.80 -21.64
CA ASN A 185 -4.79 -7.96 -22.43
C ASN A 185 -6.22 -8.42 -22.12
N ILE A 186 -6.66 -8.36 -20.85
CA ILE A 186 -8.01 -8.74 -20.43
C ILE A 186 -9.03 -7.72 -20.94
N LEU A 187 -8.76 -6.45 -20.77
CA LEU A 187 -9.68 -5.37 -21.13
C LEU A 187 -9.78 -5.17 -22.65
N GLY A 188 -8.68 -5.32 -23.37
CA GLY A 188 -8.64 -5.16 -24.84
C GLY A 188 -9.27 -6.30 -25.63
N ARG A 189 -9.50 -7.49 -25.02
CA ARG A 189 -10.19 -8.60 -25.71
C ARG A 189 -11.68 -8.35 -25.97
N ASN A 190 -12.23 -7.36 -25.31
CA ASN A 190 -13.67 -7.07 -25.30
C ASN A 190 -14.00 -5.73 -26.00
N GLU A 191 -13.08 -5.19 -26.76
CA GLU A 191 -13.27 -4.09 -27.72
C GLU A 191 -13.36 -4.64 -29.12
#